data_64f08be620c159534b0fef4a676d212a
#
_entry.id   64f08be620c159534b0fef4a676d212a
#
_cell.length_a   1.000
_cell.length_b   1.000
_cell.length_c   1.000
_cell.angle_alpha   90.00
_cell.angle_beta   90.00
_cell.angle_gamma   90.00
#
_symmetry.space_group_name_H-M   'P 1'
#
loop_
_entity.id
_entity.type
_entity.pdbx_description
1 polymer ?
#
loop_
_entity_poly.entity_id
_entity_poly.type
_entity_poly.pdbx_seq_one_letter_code
_entity_poly.pdbx_strand_id
1 'polypeptide(L)'
;MTVTIYPGRAAGTAAAPPSKSCAHRMLLCGALAEGESVIEGIAPSQDMLATVDCIRAMGGACRLEGDTACITGTGGHIRPGGTYPCRESGSTLRFCIPPALLSGGSAAFTGTPRLMERGVGIYETILAQKGISVSAAPDSVTFSGRLTPGDYTLRGDVSSQFVTGLLLALPLLPDSSTLRVLPPVESRPYIDITLDIMAAFGVRVEEREPNLFAIPGGQRYVSRRAAVEGDWSNAAFLLALGDGVTVTGLRPDSLQGDRVCRDMLHRLESPGAVLDISACPDLGPVLFAAAARSCGGVFTGTHRLRIKESDRIAAMAQELSKFGAQIREEEDRVTVLHRPLHPPREVLDGHNDHRIVMSLAVLCASLGGAIRGAEAVSKSWPDFFPALEALGLRMDIQP
;
A
#
# COMPACT_ATOMS: atom_id res chain seq x y z
N MET A 1 -12.36 17.69 6.98
CA MET A 1 -11.79 17.72 8.33
C MET A 1 -10.51 18.54 8.34
N THR A 2 -10.36 19.41 9.33
CA THR A 2 -9.10 20.14 9.55
C THR A 2 -8.57 19.80 10.94
N VAL A 3 -7.27 19.46 11.02
CA VAL A 3 -6.62 19.18 12.31
C VAL A 3 -5.53 20.21 12.54
N THR A 4 -5.64 20.93 13.67
CA THR A 4 -4.60 21.85 14.16
C THR A 4 -3.75 21.13 15.19
N ILE A 5 -2.45 20.97 14.93
CA ILE A 5 -1.50 20.33 15.83
C ILE A 5 -0.65 21.42 16.48
N TYR A 6 -0.58 21.41 17.81
CA TYR A 6 0.23 22.35 18.58
C TYR A 6 1.66 21.80 18.77
N PRO A 7 2.69 22.67 18.76
CA PRO A 7 4.05 22.23 18.99
C PRO A 7 4.19 21.50 20.34
N GLY A 8 4.82 20.34 20.32
CA GLY A 8 5.01 19.51 21.50
C GLY A 8 6.06 18.44 21.28
N ARG A 9 6.39 17.71 22.32
CA ARG A 9 7.27 16.55 22.25
C ARG A 9 6.42 15.29 22.43
N ALA A 10 6.41 14.46 21.42
CA ALA A 10 5.82 13.13 21.53
C ALA A 10 6.70 12.23 22.41
N ALA A 11 6.09 11.50 23.34
CA ALA A 11 6.79 10.55 24.19
C ALA A 11 5.86 9.41 24.62
N GLY A 12 6.44 8.23 24.80
CA GLY A 12 5.69 7.06 25.25
C GLY A 12 5.78 5.89 24.29
N THR A 13 4.85 4.94 24.46
CA THR A 13 4.81 3.71 23.66
C THR A 13 3.53 3.69 22.84
N ALA A 14 3.67 3.42 21.54
CA ALA A 14 2.53 3.20 20.65
C ALA A 14 2.70 1.87 19.91
N ALA A 15 1.60 1.16 19.68
CA ALA A 15 1.60 -0.02 18.83
C ALA A 15 1.59 0.39 17.36
N ALA A 16 2.39 -0.29 16.53
CA ALA A 16 2.25 -0.16 15.09
C ALA A 16 0.86 -0.66 14.66
N PRO A 17 0.15 0.06 13.76
CA PRO A 17 -1.09 -0.48 13.20
C PRO A 17 -0.79 -1.76 12.39
N PRO A 18 -1.78 -2.62 12.16
CA PRO A 18 -1.60 -3.80 11.33
C PRO A 18 -1.20 -3.44 9.89
N SER A 19 -0.30 -4.26 9.29
CA SER A 19 0.20 -4.04 7.94
C SER A 19 -0.89 -4.16 6.89
N LYS A 20 -1.24 -3.03 6.27
CA LYS A 20 -2.18 -2.99 5.16
C LYS A 20 -1.78 -3.93 4.03
N SER A 21 -0.50 -3.97 3.68
CA SER A 21 0.04 -4.81 2.61
C SER A 21 -0.09 -6.32 2.88
N CYS A 22 0.10 -6.73 4.13
CA CYS A 22 -0.10 -8.13 4.54
C CYS A 22 -1.61 -8.45 4.64
N ALA A 23 -2.40 -7.55 5.22
CA ALA A 23 -3.84 -7.72 5.40
C ALA A 23 -4.58 -7.99 4.09
N HIS A 24 -4.37 -7.17 3.04
CA HIS A 24 -4.96 -7.39 1.72
C HIS A 24 -4.70 -8.81 1.18
N ARG A 25 -3.46 -9.29 1.31
CA ARG A 25 -3.05 -10.60 0.80
C ARG A 25 -3.67 -11.73 1.61
N MET A 26 -3.66 -11.62 2.94
CA MET A 26 -4.27 -12.61 3.82
C MET A 26 -5.78 -12.71 3.59
N LEU A 27 -6.48 -11.57 3.47
CA LEU A 27 -7.91 -11.53 3.17
C LEU A 27 -8.22 -12.21 1.84
N LEU A 28 -7.44 -11.95 0.79
CA LEU A 28 -7.65 -12.56 -0.53
C LEU A 28 -7.27 -14.05 -0.56
N CYS A 29 -6.18 -14.46 0.10
CA CYS A 29 -5.85 -15.88 0.23
C CYS A 29 -6.96 -16.63 0.99
N GLY A 30 -7.49 -16.04 2.07
CA GLY A 30 -8.65 -16.59 2.79
C GLY A 30 -9.91 -16.65 1.93
N ALA A 31 -10.16 -15.66 1.08
CA ALA A 31 -11.29 -15.63 0.17
C ALA A 31 -11.20 -16.68 -0.95
N LEU A 32 -9.99 -17.01 -1.38
CA LEU A 32 -9.71 -18.03 -2.39
C LEU A 32 -9.62 -19.45 -1.79
N ALA A 33 -9.48 -19.58 -0.47
CA ALA A 33 -9.41 -20.85 0.24
C ALA A 33 -10.78 -21.55 0.29
N GLU A 34 -10.78 -22.85 0.52
CA GLU A 34 -11.97 -23.59 0.86
C GLU A 34 -12.20 -23.57 2.37
N GLY A 35 -13.43 -23.30 2.82
CA GLY A 35 -13.80 -23.24 4.24
C GLY A 35 -13.61 -21.87 4.88
N GLU A 36 -13.46 -21.84 6.20
CA GLU A 36 -13.42 -20.61 7.00
C GLU A 36 -12.00 -20.23 7.41
N SER A 37 -11.61 -18.99 7.13
CA SER A 37 -10.38 -18.38 7.63
C SER A 37 -10.69 -17.27 8.63
N VAL A 38 -9.85 -17.15 9.67
CA VAL A 38 -9.93 -16.09 10.68
C VAL A 38 -8.64 -15.29 10.64
N ILE A 39 -8.75 -14.02 10.26
CA ILE A 39 -7.59 -13.12 10.14
C ILE A 39 -7.71 -12.04 11.21
N GLU A 40 -6.78 -12.02 12.14
CA GLU A 40 -6.68 -11.05 13.24
C GLU A 40 -5.81 -9.86 12.85
N GLY A 41 -6.07 -8.70 13.41
CA GLY A 41 -5.33 -7.47 13.13
C GLY A 41 -5.75 -6.84 11.79
N ILE A 42 -7.02 -6.69 11.54
CA ILE A 42 -7.55 -5.98 10.38
C ILE A 42 -8.03 -4.60 10.81
N ALA A 43 -7.26 -3.56 10.50
CA ALA A 43 -7.73 -2.20 10.65
C ALA A 43 -8.85 -1.90 9.62
N PRO A 44 -10.04 -1.46 10.03
CA PRO A 44 -11.17 -1.23 9.12
C PRO A 44 -11.01 0.07 8.31
N SER A 45 -9.89 0.21 7.64
CA SER A 45 -9.61 1.33 6.74
C SER A 45 -10.45 1.24 5.46
N GLN A 46 -10.59 2.36 4.73
CA GLN A 46 -11.35 2.39 3.48
C GLN A 46 -10.83 1.38 2.45
N ASP A 47 -9.51 1.17 2.40
CA ASP A 47 -8.89 0.18 1.51
C ASP A 47 -9.25 -1.26 1.92
N MET A 48 -9.27 -1.55 3.23
CA MET A 48 -9.68 -2.88 3.72
C MET A 48 -11.15 -3.15 3.45
N LEU A 49 -12.02 -2.16 3.68
CA LEU A 49 -13.45 -2.28 3.38
C LEU A 49 -13.71 -2.53 1.89
N ALA A 50 -12.94 -1.89 0.99
CA ALA A 50 -13.00 -2.17 -0.44
C ALA A 50 -12.65 -3.64 -0.75
N THR A 51 -11.62 -4.20 -0.10
CA THR A 51 -11.24 -5.61 -0.29
C THR A 51 -12.33 -6.55 0.22
N VAL A 52 -12.94 -6.26 1.38
CA VAL A 52 -14.06 -7.03 1.91
C VAL A 52 -15.25 -7.03 0.95
N ASP A 53 -15.58 -5.87 0.38
CA ASP A 53 -16.67 -5.76 -0.59
C ASP A 53 -16.35 -6.55 -1.88
N CYS A 54 -15.11 -6.53 -2.35
CA CYS A 54 -14.67 -7.35 -3.50
C CYS A 54 -14.71 -8.87 -3.20
N ILE A 55 -14.36 -9.29 -1.98
CA ILE A 55 -14.50 -10.70 -1.55
C ILE A 55 -15.96 -11.15 -1.65
N ARG A 56 -16.89 -10.31 -1.21
CA ARG A 56 -18.34 -10.60 -1.33
C ARG A 56 -18.78 -10.66 -2.81
N ALA A 57 -18.26 -9.78 -3.64
CA ALA A 57 -18.50 -9.80 -5.09
C ALA A 57 -17.98 -11.09 -5.74
N MET A 58 -16.84 -11.63 -5.29
CA MET A 58 -16.28 -12.91 -5.74
C MET A 58 -17.20 -14.12 -5.37
N GLY A 59 -18.14 -13.96 -4.45
CA GLY A 59 -19.00 -15.02 -3.96
C GLY A 59 -18.60 -15.57 -2.60
N GLY A 60 -17.53 -15.09 -1.99
CA GLY A 60 -17.18 -15.39 -0.61
C GLY A 60 -18.04 -14.60 0.39
N ALA A 61 -17.98 -14.99 1.66
CA ALA A 61 -18.52 -14.19 2.76
C ALA A 61 -17.38 -13.65 3.60
N CYS A 62 -17.48 -12.39 4.02
CA CYS A 62 -16.53 -11.78 4.92
C CYS A 62 -17.28 -10.90 5.94
N ARG A 63 -17.03 -11.18 7.23
CA ARG A 63 -17.59 -10.44 8.37
C ARG A 63 -16.43 -9.88 9.19
N LEU A 64 -16.49 -8.59 9.51
CA LEU A 64 -15.56 -7.95 10.40
C LEU A 64 -16.16 -7.87 11.81
N GLU A 65 -15.42 -8.33 12.80
CA GLU A 65 -15.75 -8.27 14.23
C GLU A 65 -14.59 -7.60 14.97
N GLY A 66 -14.73 -6.30 15.22
CA GLY A 66 -13.62 -5.49 15.73
C GLY A 66 -12.47 -5.45 14.70
N ASP A 67 -11.32 -5.96 15.10
CA ASP A 67 -10.12 -6.08 14.27
C ASP A 67 -9.93 -7.46 13.62
N THR A 68 -10.95 -8.31 13.65
CA THR A 68 -10.88 -9.68 13.15
C THR A 68 -11.82 -9.87 11.96
N ALA A 69 -11.31 -10.45 10.88
CA ALA A 69 -12.09 -10.87 9.71
C ALA A 69 -12.34 -12.37 9.72
N CYS A 70 -13.63 -12.77 9.73
CA CYS A 70 -14.07 -14.13 9.49
C CYS A 70 -14.47 -14.25 8.02
N ILE A 71 -13.81 -15.13 7.27
CA ILE A 71 -13.94 -15.24 5.82
C ILE A 71 -14.34 -16.68 5.48
N THR A 72 -15.53 -16.86 4.89
CA THR A 72 -15.88 -18.11 4.22
C THR A 72 -15.48 -17.96 2.76
N GLY A 73 -14.42 -18.67 2.35
CA GLY A 73 -13.84 -18.55 1.04
C GLY A 73 -14.60 -19.32 -0.04
N THR A 74 -14.18 -19.14 -1.29
CA THR A 74 -14.85 -19.68 -2.48
C THR A 74 -14.26 -21.03 -2.94
N GLY A 75 -13.11 -21.46 -2.36
CA GLY A 75 -12.36 -22.62 -2.87
C GLY A 75 -11.85 -22.42 -4.30
N GLY A 76 -11.67 -21.17 -4.74
CA GLY A 76 -11.32 -20.82 -6.13
C GLY A 76 -12.48 -20.76 -7.11
N HIS A 77 -13.71 -21.05 -6.67
CA HIS A 77 -14.93 -20.97 -7.49
C HIS A 77 -15.51 -19.56 -7.44
N ILE A 78 -14.98 -18.66 -8.27
CA ILE A 78 -15.41 -17.27 -8.30
C ILE A 78 -16.76 -17.14 -9.01
N ARG A 79 -17.67 -16.33 -8.46
CA ARG A 79 -18.93 -16.00 -9.10
C ARG A 79 -18.70 -15.30 -10.43
N PRO A 80 -19.17 -15.83 -11.57
CA PRO A 80 -19.04 -15.17 -12.85
C PRO A 80 -19.82 -13.86 -12.90
N GLY A 81 -19.27 -12.85 -13.56
CA GLY A 81 -19.96 -11.59 -13.80
C GLY A 81 -20.29 -10.82 -12.53
N GLY A 82 -19.34 -10.07 -11.99
CA GLY A 82 -19.52 -9.28 -10.78
C GLY A 82 -19.15 -7.82 -10.94
N THR A 83 -19.66 -6.96 -10.06
CA THR A 83 -19.19 -5.60 -9.88
C THR A 83 -18.36 -5.55 -8.60
N TYR A 84 -17.12 -5.10 -8.73
CA TYR A 84 -16.09 -5.06 -7.68
C TYR A 84 -15.87 -3.62 -7.26
N PRO A 85 -16.40 -3.17 -6.12
CA PRO A 85 -16.27 -1.77 -5.67
C PRO A 85 -14.91 -1.54 -5.03
N CYS A 86 -13.94 -1.01 -5.78
CA CYS A 86 -12.57 -0.78 -5.33
C CYS A 86 -12.38 0.55 -4.59
N ARG A 87 -13.39 1.44 -4.56
CA ARG A 87 -13.31 2.77 -3.93
C ARG A 87 -12.10 3.56 -4.48
N GLU A 88 -11.06 3.78 -3.66
CA GLU A 88 -9.78 4.39 -4.07
C GLU A 88 -8.58 3.42 -3.97
N SER A 89 -8.84 2.15 -3.61
CA SER A 89 -7.80 1.17 -3.34
C SER A 89 -7.18 0.58 -4.60
N GLY A 90 -5.97 1.03 -4.94
CA GLY A 90 -5.19 0.46 -6.03
C GLY A 90 -4.78 -1.00 -5.80
N SER A 91 -4.55 -1.40 -4.55
CA SER A 91 -4.26 -2.79 -4.19
C SER A 91 -5.47 -3.68 -4.44
N THR A 92 -6.65 -3.29 -3.96
CA THR A 92 -7.89 -4.04 -4.17
C THR A 92 -8.17 -4.20 -5.67
N LEU A 93 -8.11 -3.12 -6.45
CA LEU A 93 -8.33 -3.16 -7.89
C LEU A 93 -7.40 -4.18 -8.57
N ARG A 94 -6.09 -4.03 -8.40
CA ARG A 94 -5.12 -4.83 -9.15
C ARG A 94 -5.00 -6.26 -8.64
N PHE A 95 -5.24 -6.51 -7.35
CA PHE A 95 -5.22 -7.86 -6.80
C PHE A 95 -6.46 -8.67 -7.19
N CYS A 96 -7.61 -8.03 -7.35
CA CYS A 96 -8.86 -8.71 -7.64
C CYS A 96 -9.09 -9.00 -9.13
N ILE A 97 -8.44 -8.27 -10.07
CA ILE A 97 -8.68 -8.48 -11.50
C ILE A 97 -8.38 -9.92 -11.95
N PRO A 98 -7.18 -10.50 -11.76
CA PRO A 98 -6.92 -11.86 -12.21
C PRO A 98 -7.80 -12.92 -11.52
N PRO A 99 -8.01 -12.91 -10.18
CA PRO A 99 -8.95 -13.84 -9.54
C PRO A 99 -10.37 -13.76 -10.08
N ALA A 100 -10.91 -12.57 -10.34
CA ALA A 100 -12.26 -12.40 -10.88
C ALA A 100 -12.46 -13.06 -12.26
N LEU A 101 -11.38 -13.29 -12.99
CA LEU A 101 -11.40 -13.89 -14.33
C LEU A 101 -11.22 -15.42 -14.33
N LEU A 102 -11.07 -16.07 -13.17
CA LEU A 102 -10.91 -17.53 -13.07
C LEU A 102 -12.11 -18.30 -13.61
N SER A 103 -13.32 -17.83 -13.32
CA SER A 103 -14.57 -18.49 -13.78
C SER A 103 -15.05 -18.00 -15.14
N GLY A 104 -14.36 -17.03 -15.73
CA GLY A 104 -14.79 -16.40 -16.98
C GLY A 104 -15.94 -15.42 -16.82
N GLY A 105 -16.44 -14.88 -17.92
CA GLY A 105 -17.50 -13.88 -17.96
C GLY A 105 -16.96 -12.45 -17.96
N SER A 106 -17.77 -11.50 -17.46
CA SER A 106 -17.45 -10.08 -17.45
C SER A 106 -17.35 -9.58 -16.00
N ALA A 107 -16.22 -9.01 -15.61
CA ALA A 107 -15.98 -8.45 -14.28
C ALA A 107 -15.78 -6.93 -14.38
N ALA A 108 -16.65 -6.15 -13.75
CA ALA A 108 -16.58 -4.69 -13.71
C ALA A 108 -15.97 -4.22 -12.37
N PHE A 109 -14.96 -3.40 -12.44
CA PHE A 109 -14.30 -2.79 -11.29
C PHE A 109 -14.62 -1.31 -11.26
N THR A 110 -15.22 -0.85 -10.16
CA THR A 110 -15.60 0.57 -9.99
C THR A 110 -14.71 1.26 -8.95
N GLY A 111 -14.48 2.55 -9.15
CA GLY A 111 -13.68 3.35 -8.23
C GLY A 111 -13.72 4.83 -8.58
N THR A 112 -12.99 5.64 -7.81
CA THR A 112 -12.88 7.06 -8.11
C THR A 112 -12.17 7.31 -9.45
N PRO A 113 -12.43 8.45 -10.13
CA PRO A 113 -11.71 8.82 -11.35
C PRO A 113 -10.18 8.75 -11.16
N ARG A 114 -9.68 9.20 -10.02
CA ARG A 114 -8.24 9.13 -9.70
C ARG A 114 -7.70 7.70 -9.68
N LEU A 115 -8.46 6.75 -9.15
CA LEU A 115 -8.07 5.33 -9.19
C LEU A 115 -8.01 4.81 -10.63
N MET A 116 -8.98 5.17 -11.46
CA MET A 116 -9.02 4.75 -12.87
C MET A 116 -7.89 5.39 -13.69
N GLU A 117 -7.54 6.66 -13.44
CA GLU A 117 -6.39 7.34 -14.06
C GLU A 117 -5.05 6.65 -13.74
N ARG A 118 -4.88 6.11 -12.53
CA ARG A 118 -3.69 5.30 -12.16
C ARG A 118 -3.57 4.03 -12.99
N GLY A 119 -4.65 3.61 -13.63
CA GLY A 119 -4.71 2.67 -14.72
C GLY A 119 -4.44 1.22 -14.37
N VAL A 120 -4.79 0.39 -15.34
CA VAL A 120 -4.59 -1.06 -15.35
C VAL A 120 -3.87 -1.51 -16.63
N GLY A 121 -3.18 -0.60 -17.32
CA GLY A 121 -2.63 -0.79 -18.66
C GLY A 121 -1.72 -2.01 -18.82
N ILE A 122 -1.02 -2.43 -17.74
CA ILE A 122 -0.27 -3.70 -17.78
C ILE A 122 -1.21 -4.87 -18.00
N TYR A 123 -2.33 -4.94 -17.25
CA TYR A 123 -3.32 -6.00 -17.47
C TYR A 123 -4.01 -5.89 -18.82
N GLU A 124 -4.30 -4.68 -19.30
CA GLU A 124 -4.85 -4.49 -20.66
C GLU A 124 -3.96 -5.14 -21.70
N THR A 125 -2.65 -4.91 -21.61
CA THR A 125 -1.69 -5.47 -22.56
C THR A 125 -1.55 -6.99 -22.46
N ILE A 126 -1.31 -7.52 -21.25
CA ILE A 126 -0.99 -8.95 -21.11
C ILE A 126 -2.22 -9.86 -21.19
N LEU A 127 -3.38 -9.37 -20.72
CA LEU A 127 -4.61 -10.15 -20.76
C LEU A 127 -5.27 -10.13 -22.14
N ALA A 128 -5.07 -9.07 -22.95
CA ALA A 128 -5.48 -9.07 -24.35
C ALA A 128 -4.81 -10.19 -25.15
N GLN A 129 -3.55 -10.52 -24.85
CA GLN A 129 -2.84 -11.66 -25.48
C GLN A 129 -3.45 -13.02 -25.10
N LYS A 130 -4.26 -13.08 -24.05
CA LYS A 130 -5.00 -14.25 -23.59
C LYS A 130 -6.48 -14.23 -24.03
N GLY A 131 -6.86 -13.33 -24.95
CA GLY A 131 -8.23 -13.21 -25.45
C GLY A 131 -9.21 -12.53 -24.48
N ILE A 132 -8.73 -11.83 -23.48
CA ILE A 132 -9.55 -11.07 -22.54
C ILE A 132 -9.69 -9.64 -23.05
N SER A 133 -10.93 -9.20 -23.30
CA SER A 133 -11.22 -7.83 -23.73
C SER A 133 -11.35 -6.89 -22.54
N VAL A 134 -11.00 -5.61 -22.76
CA VAL A 134 -11.07 -4.57 -21.74
C VAL A 134 -11.87 -3.40 -22.28
N SER A 135 -12.74 -2.84 -21.44
CA SER A 135 -13.50 -1.61 -21.69
C SER A 135 -13.36 -0.70 -20.49
N ALA A 136 -12.92 0.53 -20.70
CA ALA A 136 -12.73 1.53 -19.65
C ALA A 136 -13.77 2.65 -19.75
N ALA A 137 -14.20 3.15 -18.59
CA ALA A 137 -15.01 4.34 -18.39
C ALA A 137 -14.36 5.23 -17.32
N PRO A 138 -14.81 6.47 -17.12
CA PRO A 138 -14.16 7.41 -16.18
C PRO A 138 -14.10 6.90 -14.73
N ASP A 139 -15.05 6.08 -14.31
CA ASP A 139 -15.21 5.54 -12.95
C ASP A 139 -15.16 4.02 -12.85
N SER A 140 -14.87 3.33 -13.97
CA SER A 140 -14.87 1.87 -14.01
C SER A 140 -13.99 1.30 -15.12
N VAL A 141 -13.58 0.05 -14.93
CA VAL A 141 -12.95 -0.76 -15.96
C VAL A 141 -13.56 -2.16 -15.94
N THR A 142 -13.90 -2.69 -17.11
CA THR A 142 -14.51 -4.02 -17.26
C THR A 142 -13.58 -4.93 -18.06
N PHE A 143 -13.31 -6.10 -17.50
CA PHE A 143 -12.58 -7.18 -18.16
C PHE A 143 -13.57 -8.29 -18.53
N SER A 144 -13.53 -8.78 -19.77
CA SER A 144 -14.41 -9.85 -20.26
C SER A 144 -13.61 -10.97 -20.90
N GLY A 145 -13.76 -12.17 -20.37
CA GLY A 145 -13.02 -13.34 -20.79
C GLY A 145 -12.70 -14.28 -19.63
N ARG A 146 -11.81 -15.22 -19.83
CA ARG A 146 -11.38 -16.19 -18.83
C ARG A 146 -9.85 -16.22 -18.76
N LEU A 147 -9.30 -16.18 -17.54
CA LEU A 147 -7.86 -16.36 -17.32
C LEU A 147 -7.46 -17.78 -17.70
N THR A 148 -6.39 -17.92 -18.45
CA THR A 148 -5.87 -19.20 -18.93
C THR A 148 -4.45 -19.44 -18.44
N PRO A 149 -4.01 -20.70 -18.26
CA PRO A 149 -2.62 -21.00 -17.94
C PRO A 149 -1.66 -20.61 -19.06
N GLY A 150 -0.35 -20.63 -18.80
CA GLY A 150 0.72 -20.38 -19.75
C GLY A 150 1.67 -19.27 -19.30
N ASP A 151 2.40 -18.71 -20.28
CA ASP A 151 3.44 -17.73 -20.00
C ASP A 151 2.90 -16.31 -19.90
N TYR A 152 3.33 -15.61 -18.84
CA TYR A 152 3.04 -14.21 -18.59
C TYR A 152 4.35 -13.44 -18.43
N THR A 153 4.47 -12.32 -19.13
CA THR A 153 5.61 -11.42 -19.03
C THR A 153 5.13 -9.99 -18.81
N LEU A 154 5.67 -9.33 -17.81
CA LEU A 154 5.34 -7.93 -17.51
C LEU A 154 6.57 -7.16 -17.02
N ARG A 155 6.49 -5.82 -17.15
CA ARG A 155 7.53 -4.91 -16.68
C ARG A 155 7.47 -4.80 -15.15
N GLY A 156 8.65 -4.76 -14.49
CA GLY A 156 8.78 -4.65 -13.04
C GLY A 156 8.87 -3.22 -12.51
N ASP A 157 8.99 -2.23 -13.39
CA ASP A 157 9.19 -0.82 -13.06
C ASP A 157 7.89 -0.01 -12.83
N VAL A 158 6.73 -0.63 -12.99
CA VAL A 158 5.44 0.07 -12.83
C VAL A 158 4.86 -0.16 -11.44
N SER A 159 4.50 -1.39 -11.11
CA SER A 159 3.94 -1.75 -9.80
C SER A 159 3.96 -3.24 -9.54
N SER A 160 4.46 -3.66 -8.39
CA SER A 160 4.39 -5.04 -7.90
C SER A 160 2.95 -5.55 -7.70
N GLN A 161 1.95 -4.65 -7.67
CA GLN A 161 0.54 -5.03 -7.51
C GLN A 161 0.03 -5.88 -8.67
N PHE A 162 0.53 -5.66 -9.90
CA PHE A 162 0.17 -6.47 -11.06
C PHE A 162 0.72 -7.90 -10.95
N VAL A 163 1.95 -8.02 -10.43
CA VAL A 163 2.57 -9.33 -10.14
C VAL A 163 1.76 -10.07 -9.10
N THR A 164 1.41 -9.39 -7.99
CA THR A 164 0.62 -9.97 -6.90
C THR A 164 -0.72 -10.52 -7.38
N GLY A 165 -1.48 -9.78 -8.19
CA GLY A 165 -2.78 -10.26 -8.67
C GLY A 165 -2.66 -11.53 -9.51
N LEU A 166 -1.65 -11.64 -10.40
CA LEU A 166 -1.39 -12.86 -11.16
C LEU A 166 -0.95 -14.01 -10.25
N LEU A 167 -0.03 -13.77 -9.31
CA LEU A 167 0.41 -14.79 -8.36
C LEU A 167 -0.76 -15.38 -7.55
N LEU A 168 -1.73 -14.56 -7.15
CA LEU A 168 -2.90 -15.04 -6.42
C LEU A 168 -3.81 -15.94 -7.26
N ALA A 169 -3.92 -15.71 -8.57
CA ALA A 169 -4.87 -16.40 -9.43
C ALA A 169 -4.27 -17.63 -10.16
N LEU A 170 -3.05 -17.51 -10.69
CA LEU A 170 -2.47 -18.52 -11.59
C LEU A 170 -2.35 -19.93 -10.95
N PRO A 171 -2.07 -20.11 -9.65
CA PRO A 171 -2.01 -21.44 -9.03
C PRO A 171 -3.33 -22.22 -9.07
N LEU A 172 -4.46 -21.51 -9.16
CA LEU A 172 -5.82 -22.09 -9.18
C LEU A 172 -6.23 -22.59 -10.56
N LEU A 173 -5.46 -22.27 -11.61
CA LEU A 173 -5.72 -22.77 -12.95
C LEU A 173 -5.33 -24.25 -13.09
N PRO A 174 -5.93 -25.02 -14.01
CA PRO A 174 -5.69 -26.48 -14.09
C PRO A 174 -4.25 -26.83 -14.43
N ASP A 175 -3.60 -26.04 -15.29
CA ASP A 175 -2.25 -26.28 -15.76
C ASP A 175 -1.26 -25.24 -15.21
N SER A 176 0.03 -25.57 -15.27
CA SER A 176 1.11 -24.71 -14.80
C SER A 176 1.26 -23.45 -15.63
N SER A 177 1.76 -22.41 -15.00
CA SER A 177 2.05 -21.13 -15.63
C SER A 177 3.48 -20.66 -15.31
N THR A 178 4.01 -19.76 -16.10
CA THR A 178 5.23 -19.01 -15.77
C THR A 178 4.92 -17.52 -15.71
N LEU A 179 5.58 -16.83 -14.80
CA LEU A 179 5.48 -15.39 -14.66
C LEU A 179 6.89 -14.79 -14.67
N ARG A 180 7.22 -14.05 -15.71
CA ARG A 180 8.48 -13.32 -15.85
C ARG A 180 8.26 -11.84 -15.59
N VAL A 181 9.01 -11.30 -14.63
CA VAL A 181 9.02 -9.85 -14.36
C VAL A 181 10.30 -9.27 -14.89
N LEU A 182 10.18 -8.39 -15.88
CA LEU A 182 11.34 -7.78 -16.56
C LEU A 182 11.96 -6.69 -15.68
N PRO A 183 13.30 -6.63 -15.61
CA PRO A 183 13.99 -5.57 -14.87
C PRO A 183 13.81 -4.18 -15.55
N PRO A 184 13.98 -3.09 -14.77
CA PRO A 184 14.22 -3.11 -13.32
C PRO A 184 12.99 -3.57 -12.53
N VAL A 185 13.19 -4.36 -11.45
CA VAL A 185 12.11 -4.81 -10.59
C VAL A 185 12.09 -3.97 -9.33
N GLU A 186 11.16 -3.05 -9.29
CA GLU A 186 10.96 -2.18 -8.15
C GLU A 186 9.94 -2.75 -7.17
N SER A 187 10.09 -2.37 -5.89
CA SER A 187 9.22 -2.88 -4.82
C SER A 187 9.19 -4.42 -4.73
N ARG A 188 10.33 -5.08 -4.96
CA ARG A 188 10.50 -6.53 -4.83
C ARG A 188 9.99 -7.06 -3.48
N PRO A 189 10.19 -6.39 -2.33
CA PRO A 189 9.69 -6.87 -1.04
C PRO A 189 8.18 -7.15 -1.03
N TYR A 190 7.37 -6.43 -1.80
CA TYR A 190 5.93 -6.71 -1.88
C TYR A 190 5.59 -7.99 -2.65
N ILE A 191 6.48 -8.44 -3.56
CA ILE A 191 6.36 -9.75 -4.21
C ILE A 191 6.71 -10.83 -3.19
N ASP A 192 7.77 -10.62 -2.41
CA ASP A 192 8.22 -11.55 -1.37
C ASP A 192 7.15 -11.75 -0.29
N ILE A 193 6.49 -10.67 0.19
CA ILE A 193 5.33 -10.76 1.09
C ILE A 193 4.21 -11.59 0.44
N THR A 194 3.97 -11.44 -0.87
CA THR A 194 2.92 -12.21 -1.56
C THR A 194 3.25 -13.70 -1.53
N LEU A 195 4.49 -14.07 -1.89
CA LEU A 195 4.94 -15.45 -1.92
C LEU A 195 4.91 -16.10 -0.54
N ASP A 196 5.34 -15.39 0.50
CA ASP A 196 5.31 -15.86 1.89
C ASP A 196 3.89 -16.13 2.38
N ILE A 197 2.97 -15.18 2.16
CA ILE A 197 1.57 -15.35 2.58
C ILE A 197 0.90 -16.47 1.78
N MET A 198 1.14 -16.58 0.45
CA MET A 198 0.62 -17.69 -0.35
C MET A 198 1.12 -19.04 0.16
N ALA A 199 2.41 -19.14 0.48
CA ALA A 199 3.01 -20.35 1.08
C ALA A 199 2.37 -20.68 2.43
N ALA A 200 2.14 -19.65 3.25
CA ALA A 200 1.41 -19.80 4.50
C ALA A 200 -0.01 -20.34 4.28
N PHE A 201 -0.69 -20.02 3.20
CA PHE A 201 -2.01 -20.55 2.83
C PHE A 201 -1.94 -21.81 1.93
N GLY A 202 -0.80 -22.51 1.90
CA GLY A 202 -0.64 -23.80 1.25
C GLY A 202 -0.31 -23.77 -0.24
N VAL A 203 -0.15 -22.61 -0.85
CA VAL A 203 0.18 -22.45 -2.27
C VAL A 203 1.65 -22.16 -2.45
N ARG A 204 2.32 -22.90 -3.33
CA ARG A 204 3.74 -22.79 -3.58
C ARG A 204 4.04 -22.26 -4.98
N VAL A 205 5.00 -21.37 -5.04
CA VAL A 205 5.56 -20.80 -6.27
C VAL A 205 7.08 -20.95 -6.18
N GLU A 206 7.72 -21.39 -7.24
CA GLU A 206 9.17 -21.55 -7.32
C GLU A 206 9.78 -20.41 -8.12
N GLU A 207 10.73 -19.68 -7.56
CA GLU A 207 11.54 -18.75 -8.33
C GLU A 207 12.76 -19.50 -8.89
N ARG A 208 12.73 -19.82 -10.21
CA ARG A 208 13.78 -20.59 -10.89
C ARG A 208 15.00 -19.77 -11.25
N GLU A 209 14.77 -18.52 -11.61
CA GLU A 209 15.77 -17.50 -11.91
C GLU A 209 15.29 -16.19 -11.27
N PRO A 210 16.14 -15.21 -11.05
CA PRO A 210 15.70 -13.91 -10.53
C PRO A 210 14.51 -13.36 -11.30
N ASN A 211 13.37 -13.20 -10.61
CA ASN A 211 12.11 -12.68 -11.15
C ASN A 211 11.43 -13.56 -12.24
N LEU A 212 11.78 -14.84 -12.29
CA LEU A 212 11.09 -15.87 -13.10
C LEU A 212 10.43 -16.89 -12.16
N PHE A 213 9.12 -16.80 -12.06
CA PHE A 213 8.32 -17.64 -11.18
C PHE A 213 7.67 -18.78 -11.96
N ALA A 214 7.96 -20.02 -11.56
CA ALA A 214 7.23 -21.22 -12.00
C ALA A 214 6.07 -21.46 -11.04
N ILE A 215 4.87 -21.54 -11.57
CA ILE A 215 3.62 -21.60 -10.82
C ILE A 215 2.91 -22.89 -11.20
N PRO A 216 3.05 -23.97 -10.40
CA PRO A 216 2.28 -25.19 -10.63
C PRO A 216 0.78 -24.92 -10.58
N GLY A 217 0.04 -25.45 -11.52
CA GLY A 217 -1.42 -25.36 -11.57
C GLY A 217 -2.09 -26.39 -10.67
N GLY A 218 -3.43 -26.34 -10.58
CA GLY A 218 -4.24 -27.27 -9.79
C GLY A 218 -4.07 -27.17 -8.29
N GLN A 219 -3.42 -26.11 -7.79
CA GLN A 219 -3.25 -25.87 -6.35
C GLN A 219 -4.53 -25.32 -5.73
N ARG A 220 -4.61 -25.37 -4.42
CA ARG A 220 -5.72 -24.85 -3.62
C ARG A 220 -5.18 -24.09 -2.41
N TYR A 221 -5.80 -22.96 -2.12
CA TYR A 221 -5.57 -22.27 -0.86
C TYR A 221 -6.26 -23.02 0.28
N VAL A 222 -5.59 -23.07 1.42
CA VAL A 222 -6.08 -23.73 2.63
C VAL A 222 -6.49 -22.69 3.64
N SER A 223 -7.73 -22.79 4.14
CA SER A 223 -8.24 -21.90 5.18
C SER A 223 -7.41 -22.00 6.47
N ARG A 224 -7.30 -20.88 7.18
CA ARG A 224 -6.51 -20.84 8.40
C ARG A 224 -6.85 -19.69 9.33
N ARG A 225 -6.39 -19.80 10.58
CA ARG A 225 -6.27 -18.67 11.50
C ARG A 225 -4.87 -18.06 11.37
N ALA A 226 -4.79 -16.74 11.20
CA ALA A 226 -3.54 -16.01 11.07
C ALA A 226 -3.70 -14.60 11.64
N ALA A 227 -2.59 -14.00 12.08
CA ALA A 227 -2.55 -12.61 12.54
C ALA A 227 -1.68 -11.77 11.61
N VAL A 228 -2.14 -10.56 11.34
CA VAL A 228 -1.40 -9.58 10.54
C VAL A 228 -0.30 -8.95 11.41
N GLU A 229 0.93 -8.89 10.89
CA GLU A 229 2.03 -8.21 11.56
C GLU A 229 1.89 -6.68 11.54
N GLY A 230 2.65 -5.97 12.39
CA GLY A 230 2.67 -4.51 12.42
C GLY A 230 3.22 -3.91 11.12
N ASP A 231 2.68 -2.76 10.74
CA ASP A 231 2.99 -2.03 9.51
C ASP A 231 4.23 -1.15 9.69
N TRP A 232 5.33 -1.54 9.06
CA TRP A 232 6.56 -0.76 9.06
C TRP A 232 6.42 0.59 8.33
N SER A 233 5.57 0.64 7.32
CA SER A 233 5.33 1.83 6.53
C SER A 233 4.60 2.91 7.33
N ASN A 234 3.56 2.52 8.10
CA ASN A 234 2.85 3.43 8.99
C ASN A 234 3.65 3.71 10.27
N ALA A 235 4.38 2.73 10.79
CA ALA A 235 5.26 2.93 11.96
C ALA A 235 6.36 3.97 11.70
N ALA A 236 6.77 4.17 10.46
CA ALA A 236 7.77 5.17 10.09
C ALA A 236 7.36 6.60 10.51
N PHE A 237 6.06 6.92 10.52
CA PHE A 237 5.57 8.22 10.99
C PHE A 237 5.76 8.38 12.50
N LEU A 238 5.55 7.34 13.28
CA LEU A 238 5.80 7.35 14.73
C LEU A 238 7.31 7.44 15.03
N LEU A 239 8.12 6.65 14.32
CA LEU A 239 9.57 6.66 14.47
C LEU A 239 10.18 8.02 14.09
N ALA A 240 9.60 8.70 13.11
CA ALA A 240 10.01 10.03 12.69
C ALA A 240 9.70 11.13 13.72
N LEU A 241 8.88 10.87 14.75
CA LEU A 241 8.66 11.83 15.84
C LEU A 241 9.90 11.97 16.74
N GLY A 242 10.80 10.99 16.76
CA GLY A 242 12.09 11.01 17.47
C GLY A 242 12.18 10.02 18.63
N ASP A 243 13.30 10.07 19.35
CA ASP A 243 13.71 9.08 20.36
C ASP A 243 12.78 8.95 21.59
N GLY A 244 11.87 9.91 21.77
CA GLY A 244 10.87 9.84 22.84
C GLY A 244 9.80 8.77 22.62
N VAL A 245 9.68 8.23 21.39
CA VAL A 245 8.62 7.30 20.99
C VAL A 245 9.16 5.89 20.81
N THR A 246 8.57 4.94 21.56
CA THR A 246 8.82 3.51 21.38
C THR A 246 7.67 2.90 20.58
N VAL A 247 8.01 2.24 19.46
CA VAL A 247 7.01 1.55 18.63
C VAL A 247 7.08 0.06 18.86
N THR A 248 5.95 -0.54 19.27
CA THR A 248 5.80 -1.99 19.50
C THR A 248 5.03 -2.67 18.37
N GLY A 249 5.00 -4.01 18.35
CA GLY A 249 4.26 -4.80 17.35
C GLY A 249 4.99 -4.98 16.00
N LEU A 250 6.17 -4.42 15.85
CA LEU A 250 6.98 -4.59 14.64
C LEU A 250 7.86 -5.86 14.72
N ARG A 251 7.89 -6.62 13.66
CA ARG A 251 8.76 -7.80 13.54
C ARG A 251 10.10 -7.41 12.90
N PRO A 252 11.24 -7.67 13.55
CA PRO A 252 12.57 -7.37 13.00
C PRO A 252 12.90 -8.19 11.73
N ASP A 253 12.33 -9.41 11.63
CA ASP A 253 12.48 -10.35 10.52
C ASP A 253 11.42 -10.19 9.42
N SER A 254 10.61 -9.12 9.48
CA SER A 254 9.56 -8.81 8.50
C SER A 254 10.11 -8.71 7.07
N LEU A 255 9.35 -9.20 6.11
CA LEU A 255 9.63 -9.04 4.67
C LEU A 255 9.21 -7.67 4.13
N GLN A 256 8.58 -6.82 4.95
CA GLN A 256 8.23 -5.46 4.53
C GLN A 256 9.49 -4.66 4.20
N GLY A 257 9.60 -4.15 2.96
CA GLY A 257 10.73 -3.34 2.53
C GLY A 257 10.92 -2.08 3.38
N ASP A 258 9.81 -1.56 3.89
CA ASP A 258 9.75 -0.34 4.71
C ASP A 258 10.43 -0.49 6.09
N ARG A 259 10.81 -1.70 6.50
CA ARG A 259 11.58 -1.92 7.75
C ARG A 259 12.92 -1.18 7.79
N VAL A 260 13.45 -0.80 6.62
CA VAL A 260 14.67 0.00 6.50
C VAL A 260 14.49 1.45 7.00
N CYS A 261 13.26 1.86 7.35
CA CYS A 261 12.96 3.23 7.76
C CYS A 261 13.80 3.70 8.97
N ARG A 262 14.12 2.83 9.93
CA ARG A 262 14.96 3.19 11.09
C ARG A 262 16.36 3.60 10.67
N ASP A 263 17.00 2.82 9.81
CA ASP A 263 18.33 3.13 9.28
C ASP A 263 18.29 4.42 8.43
N MET A 264 17.27 4.54 7.57
CA MET A 264 17.11 5.72 6.74
C MET A 264 16.91 7.00 7.56
N LEU A 265 16.05 6.97 8.59
CA LEU A 265 15.85 8.09 9.49
C LEU A 265 17.14 8.48 10.22
N HIS A 266 17.87 7.50 10.75
CA HIS A 266 19.15 7.75 11.40
C HIS A 266 20.20 8.36 10.44
N ARG A 267 20.29 7.87 9.20
CA ARG A 267 21.20 8.43 8.19
C ARG A 267 20.89 9.89 7.84
N LEU A 268 19.64 10.32 7.92
CA LEU A 268 19.23 11.71 7.69
C LEU A 268 19.69 12.68 8.80
N GLU A 269 20.12 12.18 9.96
CA GLU A 269 20.67 13.01 11.03
C GLU A 269 22.07 13.54 10.70
N SER A 270 22.71 12.99 9.67
CA SER A 270 24.04 13.39 9.21
C SER A 270 23.96 14.04 7.82
N PRO A 271 24.80 15.04 7.52
CA PRO A 271 24.87 15.64 6.19
C PRO A 271 25.27 14.64 5.09
N GLY A 272 24.78 14.86 3.89
CA GLY A 272 25.18 14.07 2.71
C GLY A 272 24.48 12.73 2.54
N ALA A 273 23.37 12.48 3.25
CA ALA A 273 22.59 11.25 3.09
C ALA A 273 22.08 11.10 1.64
N VAL A 274 22.33 9.93 1.04
CA VAL A 274 21.78 9.51 -0.25
C VAL A 274 21.02 8.20 -0.01
N LEU A 275 19.72 8.18 -0.27
CA LEU A 275 18.80 7.09 0.04
C LEU A 275 18.10 6.64 -1.23
N ASP A 276 18.19 5.35 -1.56
CA ASP A 276 17.37 4.73 -2.61
C ASP A 276 16.06 4.22 -1.99
N ILE A 277 14.94 4.72 -2.49
CA ILE A 277 13.59 4.36 -2.03
C ILE A 277 12.79 3.56 -3.06
N SER A 278 13.42 3.07 -4.11
CA SER A 278 12.78 2.25 -5.15
C SER A 278 12.08 0.99 -4.59
N ALA A 279 12.65 0.37 -3.56
CA ALA A 279 12.08 -0.79 -2.88
C ALA A 279 11.01 -0.45 -1.82
N CYS A 280 11.00 0.80 -1.31
CA CYS A 280 10.12 1.28 -0.24
C CYS A 280 9.54 2.68 -0.54
N PRO A 281 8.89 2.88 -1.70
CA PRO A 281 8.45 4.21 -2.14
C PRO A 281 7.45 4.86 -1.17
N ASP A 282 6.76 4.06 -0.39
CA ASP A 282 5.78 4.54 0.57
C ASP A 282 6.40 5.29 1.75
N LEU A 283 7.71 5.16 1.98
CA LEU A 283 8.47 5.96 2.95
C LEU A 283 8.81 7.38 2.42
N GLY A 284 8.72 7.63 1.10
CA GLY A 284 9.15 8.91 0.51
C GLY A 284 8.66 10.14 1.27
N PRO A 285 7.34 10.34 1.47
CA PRO A 285 6.81 11.53 2.13
C PRO A 285 7.34 11.74 3.55
N VAL A 286 7.38 10.71 4.40
CA VAL A 286 7.88 10.84 5.77
C VAL A 286 9.38 11.10 5.81
N LEU A 287 10.15 10.49 4.88
CA LEU A 287 11.59 10.74 4.78
C LEU A 287 11.90 12.15 4.26
N PHE A 288 11.08 12.71 3.36
CA PHE A 288 11.23 14.11 2.94
C PHE A 288 10.97 15.07 4.11
N ALA A 289 9.95 14.80 4.92
CA ALA A 289 9.66 15.57 6.13
C ALA A 289 10.81 15.46 7.16
N ALA A 290 11.32 14.25 7.39
CA ALA A 290 12.45 14.02 8.28
C ALA A 290 13.74 14.71 7.79
N ALA A 291 14.04 14.63 6.49
CA ALA A 291 15.18 15.29 5.87
C ALA A 291 15.10 16.82 6.01
N ALA A 292 13.90 17.40 5.79
CA ALA A 292 13.70 18.84 5.95
C ALA A 292 13.96 19.31 7.39
N ARG A 293 13.60 18.50 8.38
CA ARG A 293 13.82 18.78 9.80
C ARG A 293 15.28 18.55 10.25
N SER A 294 16.02 17.70 9.54
CA SER A 294 17.38 17.30 9.89
C SER A 294 18.42 17.99 8.97
N CYS A 295 19.31 17.23 8.37
CA CYS A 295 20.44 17.73 7.58
C CYS A 295 20.18 17.78 6.06
N GLY A 296 18.93 17.62 5.62
CA GLY A 296 18.60 17.46 4.21
C GLY A 296 18.88 16.02 3.75
N GLY A 297 18.75 15.77 2.44
CA GLY A 297 19.06 14.47 1.86
C GLY A 297 18.73 14.38 0.37
N VAL A 298 19.28 13.37 -0.28
CA VAL A 298 19.05 13.04 -1.67
C VAL A 298 18.35 11.68 -1.74
N PHE A 299 17.27 11.61 -2.51
CA PHE A 299 16.47 10.41 -2.67
C PHE A 299 16.44 10.01 -4.14
N THR A 300 16.70 8.74 -4.44
CA THR A 300 16.61 8.14 -5.77
C THR A 300 15.52 7.07 -5.82
N GLY A 301 15.11 6.62 -7.01
CA GLY A 301 13.98 5.69 -7.16
C GLY A 301 12.64 6.36 -6.84
N THR A 302 12.48 7.63 -7.17
CA THR A 302 11.36 8.47 -6.72
C THR A 302 10.24 8.59 -7.75
N HIS A 303 10.46 8.27 -9.02
CA HIS A 303 9.53 8.53 -10.12
C HIS A 303 8.12 7.96 -9.88
N ARG A 304 8.00 6.80 -9.21
CA ARG A 304 6.72 6.16 -8.90
C ARG A 304 5.88 6.92 -7.87
N LEU A 305 6.46 7.84 -7.12
CA LEU A 305 5.71 8.69 -6.19
C LEU A 305 4.72 9.61 -6.91
N ARG A 306 4.99 9.92 -8.19
CA ARG A 306 4.13 10.79 -9.00
C ARG A 306 2.80 10.14 -9.42
N ILE A 307 2.74 8.81 -9.43
CA ILE A 307 1.58 8.03 -9.88
C ILE A 307 0.83 7.33 -8.72
N LYS A 308 1.01 7.84 -7.51
CA LYS A 308 0.31 7.35 -6.31
C LYS A 308 -1.06 8.04 -6.15
N GLU A 309 -1.62 8.01 -4.96
CA GLU A 309 -2.88 8.67 -4.58
C GLU A 309 -2.88 10.16 -4.97
N SER A 310 -1.74 10.81 -4.79
CA SER A 310 -1.39 12.13 -5.32
C SER A 310 -0.07 12.05 -6.08
N ASP A 311 0.36 13.11 -6.76
CA ASP A 311 1.78 13.31 -7.03
C ASP A 311 2.45 13.69 -5.70
N ARG A 312 2.98 12.66 -5.01
CA ARG A 312 3.56 12.81 -3.67
C ARG A 312 4.77 13.73 -3.64
N ILE A 313 5.51 13.83 -4.75
CA ILE A 313 6.68 14.71 -4.83
C ILE A 313 6.22 16.16 -4.89
N ALA A 314 5.33 16.48 -5.83
CA ALA A 314 4.80 17.83 -5.98
C ALA A 314 4.04 18.29 -4.72
N ALA A 315 3.22 17.40 -4.13
CA ALA A 315 2.48 17.68 -2.90
C ALA A 315 3.45 17.99 -1.74
N MET A 316 4.46 17.16 -1.50
CA MET A 316 5.42 17.42 -0.43
C MET A 316 6.29 18.65 -0.70
N ALA A 317 6.68 18.92 -1.95
CA ALA A 317 7.44 20.12 -2.29
C ALA A 317 6.62 21.38 -1.98
N GLN A 318 5.35 21.40 -2.37
CA GLN A 318 4.43 22.50 -2.10
C GLN A 318 4.23 22.70 -0.59
N GLU A 319 3.90 21.64 0.15
CA GLU A 319 3.55 21.76 1.56
C GLU A 319 4.78 22.04 2.44
N LEU A 320 5.91 21.41 2.17
CA LEU A 320 7.16 21.67 2.91
C LEU A 320 7.69 23.11 2.67
N SER A 321 7.41 23.70 1.50
CA SER A 321 7.79 25.10 1.24
C SER A 321 7.13 26.08 2.21
N LYS A 322 5.93 25.79 2.70
CA LYS A 322 5.21 26.61 3.70
C LYS A 322 5.94 26.65 5.05
N PHE A 323 6.78 25.66 5.34
CA PHE A 323 7.69 25.64 6.48
C PHE A 323 9.06 26.27 6.21
N GLY A 324 9.32 26.75 4.99
CA GLY A 324 10.61 27.29 4.56
C GLY A 324 11.56 26.23 4.01
N ALA A 325 11.15 24.95 3.91
CA ALA A 325 11.98 23.95 3.28
C ALA A 325 12.10 24.17 1.77
N GLN A 326 13.18 23.67 1.18
CA GLN A 326 13.40 23.74 -0.26
C GLN A 326 13.64 22.34 -0.82
N ILE A 327 12.81 21.93 -1.77
CA ILE A 327 12.92 20.67 -2.49
C ILE A 327 13.28 20.95 -3.96
N ARG A 328 14.23 20.19 -4.48
CA ARG A 328 14.52 20.14 -5.92
C ARG A 328 14.04 18.82 -6.47
N GLU A 329 13.23 18.90 -7.51
CA GLU A 329 12.61 17.76 -8.18
C GLU A 329 13.32 17.49 -9.50
N GLU A 330 13.69 16.24 -9.73
CA GLU A 330 14.18 15.71 -10.99
C GLU A 330 13.28 14.51 -11.38
N GLU A 331 13.49 13.88 -12.52
CA GLU A 331 12.65 12.80 -13.02
C GLU A 331 12.57 11.62 -12.05
N ASP A 332 13.71 11.12 -11.58
CA ASP A 332 13.82 10.00 -10.63
C ASP A 332 14.66 10.34 -9.39
N ARG A 333 14.71 11.62 -9.05
CA ARG A 333 15.49 12.10 -7.92
C ARG A 333 14.81 13.27 -7.23
N VAL A 334 14.85 13.26 -5.91
CA VAL A 334 14.39 14.38 -5.07
C VAL A 334 15.53 14.78 -4.15
N THR A 335 15.83 16.08 -4.08
CA THR A 335 16.82 16.64 -3.13
C THR A 335 16.11 17.57 -2.17
N VAL A 336 16.12 17.24 -0.89
CA VAL A 336 15.67 18.11 0.20
C VAL A 336 16.88 18.86 0.73
N LEU A 337 16.86 20.19 0.58
CA LEU A 337 17.96 21.02 1.06
C LEU A 337 17.80 21.33 2.55
N HIS A 338 18.92 21.27 3.30
CA HIS A 338 18.92 21.73 4.68
C HIS A 338 18.67 23.25 4.73
N ARG A 339 17.58 23.65 5.41
CA ARG A 339 17.17 25.03 5.60
C ARG A 339 16.57 25.21 7.00
N PRO A 340 16.71 26.37 7.64
CA PRO A 340 15.96 26.66 8.85
C PRO A 340 14.46 26.61 8.57
N LEU A 341 13.74 25.83 9.37
CA LEU A 341 12.30 25.72 9.27
C LEU A 341 11.62 26.71 10.24
N HIS A 342 10.40 27.09 9.90
CA HIS A 342 9.52 27.92 10.72
C HIS A 342 8.08 27.37 10.71
N PRO A 343 7.22 27.74 11.67
CA PRO A 343 5.81 27.39 11.60
C PRO A 343 5.17 27.85 10.28
N PRO A 344 4.27 27.04 9.69
CA PRO A 344 3.62 27.43 8.43
C PRO A 344 2.69 28.60 8.67
N ARG A 345 2.67 29.55 7.72
CA ARG A 345 1.80 30.73 7.76
C ARG A 345 0.42 30.48 7.16
N GLU A 346 0.28 29.38 6.46
CA GLU A 346 -0.93 28.98 5.74
C GLU A 346 -1.35 27.58 6.17
N VAL A 347 -2.64 27.28 6.01
CA VAL A 347 -3.17 25.94 6.21
C VAL A 347 -2.54 24.99 5.20
N LEU A 348 -2.06 23.87 5.71
CA LEU A 348 -1.49 22.79 4.90
C LEU A 348 -2.60 21.99 4.21
N ASP A 349 -2.30 21.43 3.04
CA ASP A 349 -3.23 20.58 2.30
C ASP A 349 -2.81 19.11 2.40
N GLY A 350 -3.74 18.24 2.76
CA GLY A 350 -3.54 16.79 2.78
C GLY A 350 -3.54 16.13 1.40
N HIS A 351 -3.86 16.87 0.33
CA HIS A 351 -3.90 16.38 -1.07
C HIS A 351 -4.68 15.09 -1.26
N ASN A 352 -5.68 14.82 -0.41
CA ASN A 352 -6.43 13.57 -0.36
C ASN A 352 -5.51 12.32 -0.28
N ASP A 353 -4.32 12.46 0.34
CA ASP A 353 -3.33 11.38 0.50
C ASP A 353 -2.93 11.25 1.97
N HIS A 354 -3.21 10.07 2.53
CA HIS A 354 -2.92 9.78 3.93
C HIS A 354 -1.44 9.94 4.29
N ARG A 355 -0.52 9.64 3.37
CA ARG A 355 0.92 9.76 3.63
C ARG A 355 1.38 11.21 3.66
N ILE A 356 0.75 12.07 2.85
CA ILE A 356 0.99 13.52 2.92
C ILE A 356 0.51 14.04 4.27
N VAL A 357 -0.73 13.74 4.66
CA VAL A 357 -1.29 14.17 5.95
C VAL A 357 -0.40 13.73 7.12
N MET A 358 -0.02 12.44 7.18
CA MET A 358 0.78 11.91 8.28
C MET A 358 2.20 12.50 8.30
N SER A 359 2.83 12.75 7.15
CA SER A 359 4.14 13.40 7.05
C SER A 359 4.10 14.85 7.54
N LEU A 360 3.07 15.59 7.17
CA LEU A 360 2.86 16.96 7.63
C LEU A 360 2.59 17.00 9.14
N ALA A 361 1.84 16.02 9.67
CA ALA A 361 1.59 15.92 11.11
C ALA A 361 2.89 15.71 11.91
N VAL A 362 3.86 14.92 11.38
CA VAL A 362 5.18 14.75 12.00
C VAL A 362 5.92 16.10 12.11
N LEU A 363 5.86 16.97 11.09
CA LEU A 363 6.46 18.30 11.17
C LEU A 363 5.67 19.22 12.10
N CYS A 364 4.34 19.19 12.03
CA CYS A 364 3.49 19.99 12.91
C CYS A 364 3.67 19.62 14.39
N ALA A 365 4.06 18.38 14.70
CA ALA A 365 4.38 17.98 16.08
C ALA A 365 5.50 18.85 16.69
N SER A 366 6.46 19.31 15.89
CA SER A 366 7.55 20.17 16.38
C SER A 366 7.34 21.67 16.12
N LEU A 367 6.66 22.04 15.05
CA LEU A 367 6.55 23.42 14.57
C LEU A 367 5.14 24.02 14.73
N GLY A 368 4.14 23.18 14.95
CA GLY A 368 2.72 23.57 14.88
C GLY A 368 2.23 23.68 13.45
N GLY A 369 0.92 23.70 13.28
CA GLY A 369 0.26 23.92 12.01
C GLY A 369 -1.13 23.30 11.92
N ALA A 370 -1.90 23.72 10.91
CA ALA A 370 -3.22 23.17 10.61
C ALA A 370 -3.19 22.44 9.26
N ILE A 371 -3.80 21.25 9.19
CA ILE A 371 -3.85 20.40 7.99
C ILE A 371 -5.31 20.21 7.61
N ARG A 372 -5.72 20.68 6.44
CA ARG A 372 -7.04 20.39 5.85
C ARG A 372 -7.00 19.07 5.05
N GLY A 373 -8.16 18.43 4.87
CA GLY A 373 -8.23 17.12 4.20
C GLY A 373 -7.64 16.01 5.05
N ALA A 374 -7.56 16.21 6.36
CA ALA A 374 -6.93 15.30 7.31
C ALA A 374 -7.66 13.96 7.46
N GLU A 375 -8.94 13.87 7.03
CA GLU A 375 -9.71 12.62 6.94
C GLU A 375 -9.09 11.57 6.02
N ALA A 376 -8.18 11.97 5.14
CA ALA A 376 -7.47 11.05 4.24
C ALA A 376 -6.70 9.95 5.00
N VAL A 377 -6.35 10.12 6.28
CA VAL A 377 -5.73 9.08 7.10
C VAL A 377 -6.61 7.82 7.22
N SER A 378 -7.93 7.96 7.09
CA SER A 378 -8.89 6.84 7.12
C SER A 378 -8.67 5.81 6.00
N LYS A 379 -7.90 6.15 4.96
CA LYS A 379 -7.55 5.23 3.87
C LYS A 379 -6.61 4.11 4.31
N SER A 380 -5.78 4.36 5.33
CA SER A 380 -4.80 3.39 5.81
C SER A 380 -4.72 3.25 7.33
N TRP A 381 -4.87 4.35 8.06
CA TRP A 381 -4.76 4.37 9.52
C TRP A 381 -5.78 5.33 10.14
N PRO A 382 -7.05 4.89 10.34
CA PRO A 382 -8.11 5.73 10.91
C PRO A 382 -7.76 6.33 12.29
N ASP A 383 -7.03 5.57 13.12
CA ASP A 383 -6.66 5.95 14.49
C ASP A 383 -5.33 6.72 14.59
N PHE A 384 -4.84 7.30 13.49
CA PHE A 384 -3.55 8.01 13.48
C PHE A 384 -3.52 9.19 14.47
N PHE A 385 -4.51 10.08 14.42
CA PHE A 385 -4.56 11.23 15.33
C PHE A 385 -4.77 10.82 16.78
N PRO A 386 -5.68 9.90 17.14
CA PRO A 386 -5.73 9.32 18.48
C PRO A 386 -4.40 8.74 18.96
N ALA A 387 -3.63 8.09 18.09
CA ALA A 387 -2.30 7.57 18.44
C ALA A 387 -1.30 8.71 18.76
N LEU A 388 -1.37 9.83 18.05
CA LEU A 388 -0.55 11.01 18.36
C LEU A 388 -0.96 11.67 19.70
N GLU A 389 -2.25 11.77 20.00
CA GLU A 389 -2.75 12.27 21.28
C GLU A 389 -2.30 11.40 22.45
N ALA A 390 -2.35 10.07 22.29
CA ALA A 390 -1.85 9.12 23.29
C ALA A 390 -0.34 9.28 23.56
N LEU A 391 0.42 9.79 22.60
CA LEU A 391 1.84 10.15 22.74
C LEU A 391 2.06 11.56 23.32
N GLY A 392 0.99 12.25 23.74
CA GLY A 392 1.05 13.53 24.43
C GLY A 392 1.01 14.77 23.53
N LEU A 393 0.77 14.62 22.23
CA LEU A 393 0.57 15.75 21.32
C LEU A 393 -0.83 16.34 21.51
N ARG A 394 -0.91 17.68 21.51
CA ARG A 394 -2.17 18.41 21.59
C ARG A 394 -2.65 18.78 20.20
N MET A 395 -3.94 18.58 19.95
CA MET A 395 -4.55 18.95 18.68
C MET A 395 -6.02 19.32 18.83
N ASP A 396 -6.51 20.11 17.90
CA ASP A 396 -7.93 20.43 17.72
C ASP A 396 -8.40 19.85 16.39
N ILE A 397 -9.48 19.07 16.43
CA ILE A 397 -10.06 18.45 15.23
C ILE A 397 -11.39 19.12 14.91
N GLN A 398 -11.50 19.71 13.72
CA GLN A 398 -12.72 20.32 13.19
C GLN A 398 -13.22 19.48 12.01
N PRO A 399 -14.51 19.12 11.99
CA PRO A 399 -15.12 18.34 10.92
C PRO A 399 -14.95 18.92 9.51
#